data_627a37a84107edc35fe6fcf308c516c7
#
_entry.id   627a37a84107edc35fe6fcf308c516c7
#
_cell.length_a   1.000
_cell.length_b   1.000
_cell.length_c   1.000
_cell.angle_alpha   90.00
_cell.angle_beta   90.00
_cell.angle_gamma   90.00
#
_symmetry.space_group_name_H-M   'P 1'
#
loop_
_entity.id
_entity.type
_entity.pdbx_description
1 polymer ?
#
loop_
_entity_poly.entity_id
_entity_poly.type
_entity_poly.pdbx_seq_one_letter_code
_entity_poly.pdbx_strand_id
1 'polypeptide(L)'
;MGKGLNAARKLKKGKQKLRWSDRYYKRRVLHLKEKADPLQGTAQARGIVIEKVGIEAKQPNSAIRKCVKVQLIKNGRQITAFAPGNNAISFIDEHDEVMVEGIGGRMGRSYGDIPGVRFKVIKVNDVSLNEMIKGKIEKPMRR
;
A
#
# COMPACT_ATOMS: atom_id res chain seq x y z
N MET A 1 43.97 7.81 13.80
CA MET A 1 43.24 9.08 13.80
C MET A 1 44.17 10.25 13.53
N GLY A 2 43.85 11.06 12.51
CA GLY A 2 44.66 12.23 12.19
C GLY A 2 44.59 13.32 13.26
N LYS A 3 45.70 13.95 13.56
CA LYS A 3 45.80 15.01 14.58
C LYS A 3 46.16 16.38 13.97
N GLY A 4 46.07 16.49 12.65
CA GLY A 4 46.39 17.72 11.93
C GLY A 4 45.36 18.82 12.11
N LEU A 5 45.76 20.06 11.72
CA LEU A 5 44.94 21.26 11.87
C LEU A 5 43.54 21.16 11.20
N ASN A 6 43.45 20.50 10.05
CA ASN A 6 42.21 20.34 9.30
C ASN A 6 41.62 18.93 9.43
N ALA A 7 42.01 18.14 10.43
CA ALA A 7 41.52 16.76 10.63
C ALA A 7 39.99 16.72 10.85
N ALA A 8 39.44 17.65 11.60
CA ALA A 8 38.00 17.74 11.86
C ALA A 8 37.19 17.97 10.58
N ARG A 9 37.69 18.79 9.65
CA ARG A 9 37.06 19.06 8.35
C ARG A 9 36.96 17.78 7.52
N LYS A 10 38.05 17.02 7.44
CA LYS A 10 38.08 15.71 6.74
C LYS A 10 37.15 14.69 7.38
N LEU A 11 37.13 14.61 8.71
CA LEU A 11 36.23 13.74 9.45
C LEU A 11 34.75 14.07 9.18
N LYS A 12 34.41 15.35 9.15
CA LYS A 12 33.07 15.80 8.86
C LYS A 12 32.62 15.39 7.46
N LYS A 13 33.47 15.59 6.45
CA LYS A 13 33.20 15.18 5.07
C LYS A 13 33.07 13.66 4.95
N GLY A 14 33.94 12.90 5.60
CA GLY A 14 33.90 11.44 5.60
C GLY A 14 32.65 10.91 6.27
N LYS A 15 32.24 11.50 7.39
CA LYS A 15 30.99 11.13 8.08
C LYS A 15 29.76 11.37 7.22
N GLN A 16 29.67 12.51 6.57
CA GLN A 16 28.57 12.83 5.66
C GLN A 16 28.48 11.82 4.52
N LYS A 17 29.61 11.47 3.93
CA LYS A 17 29.69 10.49 2.84
C LYS A 17 29.24 9.10 3.28
N LEU A 18 29.71 8.64 4.47
CA LEU A 18 29.32 7.34 5.03
C LEU A 18 27.84 7.30 5.43
N ARG A 19 27.32 8.40 5.92
CA ARG A 19 25.91 8.50 6.32
C ARG A 19 24.96 8.28 5.15
N TRP A 20 25.33 8.72 3.95
CA TRP A 20 24.55 8.50 2.75
C TRP A 20 24.48 7.03 2.31
N SER A 21 25.33 6.16 2.83
CA SER A 21 25.23 4.72 2.56
C SER A 21 24.18 4.02 3.41
N ASP A 22 23.73 4.67 4.49
CA ASP A 22 22.68 4.13 5.36
C ASP A 22 21.30 4.30 4.69
N ARG A 23 20.60 3.19 4.48
CA ARG A 23 19.27 3.19 3.86
C ARG A 23 18.24 3.97 4.67
N TYR A 24 18.26 3.85 5.98
CA TYR A 24 17.32 4.56 6.86
C TYR A 24 17.50 6.07 6.80
N TYR A 25 18.74 6.51 6.80
CA TYR A 25 19.08 7.93 6.66
C TYR A 25 18.58 8.51 5.33
N LYS A 26 18.87 7.82 4.22
CA LYS A 26 18.41 8.24 2.88
C LYS A 26 16.89 8.38 2.82
N ARG A 27 16.18 7.37 3.31
CA ARG A 27 14.71 7.36 3.31
C ARG A 27 14.12 8.53 4.07
N ARG A 28 14.71 8.84 5.22
CA ARG A 28 14.22 9.93 6.07
C ARG A 28 14.50 11.29 5.47
N VAL A 29 15.74 11.54 5.05
CA VAL A 29 16.18 12.86 4.57
C VAL A 29 15.58 13.21 3.22
N LEU A 30 15.48 12.25 2.32
CA LEU A 30 14.92 12.44 0.98
C LEU A 30 13.40 12.28 0.94
N HIS A 31 12.76 11.98 2.07
CA HIS A 31 11.31 11.73 2.17
C HIS A 31 10.82 10.68 1.16
N LEU A 32 11.62 9.64 0.94
CA LEU A 32 11.31 8.61 -0.06
C LEU A 32 10.02 7.85 0.24
N LYS A 33 9.71 7.63 1.51
CA LYS A 33 8.48 6.97 1.90
C LYS A 33 7.25 7.73 1.41
N GLU A 34 7.24 9.04 1.62
CA GLU A 34 6.13 9.90 1.19
C GLU A 34 6.03 10.00 -0.33
N LYS A 35 7.18 10.01 -1.02
CA LYS A 35 7.23 10.11 -2.48
C LYS A 35 6.88 8.81 -3.18
N ALA A 36 7.34 7.68 -2.67
CA ALA A 36 7.18 6.37 -3.29
C ALA A 36 5.90 5.64 -2.87
N ASP A 37 5.42 5.88 -1.64
CA ASP A 37 4.23 5.24 -1.11
C ASP A 37 2.97 5.88 -1.71
N PRO A 38 2.10 5.12 -2.38
CA PRO A 38 0.81 5.64 -2.84
C PRO A 38 -0.04 6.24 -1.72
N LEU A 39 0.04 5.69 -0.50
CA LEU A 39 -0.67 6.20 0.67
C LEU A 39 0.03 7.37 1.35
N GLN A 40 1.21 7.77 0.87
CA GLN A 40 2.02 8.88 1.39
C GLN A 40 2.32 8.77 2.88
N GLY A 41 2.62 7.55 3.35
CA GLY A 41 2.98 7.27 4.73
C GLY A 41 1.80 7.08 5.69
N THR A 42 0.58 7.28 5.24
CA THR A 42 -0.62 7.00 6.06
C THR A 42 -0.93 5.50 6.08
N ALA A 43 -1.60 5.04 7.14
CA ALA A 43 -1.96 3.62 7.27
C ALA A 43 -3.08 3.23 6.31
N GLN A 44 -4.01 4.14 6.07
CA GLN A 44 -5.21 3.90 5.26
C GLN A 44 -5.50 5.12 4.39
N ALA A 45 -6.21 4.90 3.28
CA ALA A 45 -6.66 5.98 2.42
C ALA A 45 -7.98 5.63 1.75
N ARG A 46 -8.75 6.65 1.39
CA ARG A 46 -9.99 6.49 0.64
C ARG A 46 -9.74 6.60 -0.86
N GLY A 47 -10.51 5.84 -1.61
CA GLY A 47 -10.44 5.88 -3.07
C GLY A 47 -11.75 5.47 -3.70
N ILE A 48 -11.83 5.63 -5.01
CA ILE A 48 -13.01 5.25 -5.80
C ILE A 48 -12.64 4.07 -6.68
N VAL A 49 -13.48 3.05 -6.69
CA VAL A 49 -13.27 1.85 -7.51
C VAL A 49 -13.45 2.21 -9.00
N ILE A 50 -12.43 1.91 -9.80
CA ILE A 50 -12.47 2.12 -11.25
C ILE A 50 -13.00 0.89 -11.95
N GLU A 51 -12.42 -0.27 -11.66
CA GLU A 51 -12.83 -1.55 -12.26
C GLU A 51 -12.46 -2.71 -11.33
N LYS A 52 -13.11 -3.85 -11.57
CA LYS A 52 -12.77 -5.13 -10.91
C LYS A 52 -11.85 -5.92 -11.82
N VAL A 53 -10.80 -6.49 -11.26
CA VAL A 53 -9.80 -7.27 -12.01
C VAL A 53 -9.51 -8.59 -11.33
N GLY A 54 -9.18 -9.61 -12.11
CA GLY A 54 -8.66 -10.87 -11.60
C GLY A 54 -7.16 -10.94 -11.85
N ILE A 55 -6.41 -11.32 -10.82
CA ILE A 55 -4.96 -11.47 -10.91
C ILE A 55 -4.60 -12.93 -10.68
N GLU A 56 -3.84 -13.51 -11.59
CA GLU A 56 -3.42 -14.90 -11.50
C GLU A 56 -2.43 -15.08 -10.34
N ALA A 57 -2.61 -16.14 -9.54
CA ALA A 57 -1.74 -16.45 -8.43
C ALA A 57 -0.36 -16.90 -8.90
N LYS A 58 0.68 -16.65 -8.08
CA LYS A 58 2.04 -17.12 -8.35
C LYS A 58 2.14 -18.64 -8.27
N GLN A 59 3.06 -19.23 -9.06
CA GLN A 59 3.40 -20.64 -8.94
C GLN A 59 3.90 -20.96 -7.51
N PRO A 60 3.63 -22.14 -6.95
CA PRO A 60 2.96 -23.29 -7.55
C PRO A 60 1.42 -23.24 -7.50
N ASN A 61 0.85 -22.15 -7.01
CA ASN A 61 -0.60 -22.01 -6.89
C ASN A 61 -1.23 -21.68 -8.24
N SER A 62 -2.48 -22.12 -8.43
CA SER A 62 -3.26 -21.80 -9.61
C SER A 62 -4.64 -21.34 -9.17
N ALA A 63 -4.85 -20.03 -9.23
CA ALA A 63 -6.11 -19.41 -8.87
C ALA A 63 -6.17 -18.00 -9.43
N ILE A 64 -7.37 -17.44 -9.54
CA ILE A 64 -7.56 -16.04 -9.91
C ILE A 64 -7.94 -15.28 -8.63
N ARG A 65 -7.07 -14.37 -8.21
CA ARG A 65 -7.30 -13.53 -7.04
C ARG A 65 -8.14 -12.33 -7.44
N LYS A 66 -9.20 -12.09 -6.70
CA LYS A 66 -10.15 -11.01 -7.00
C LYS A 66 -9.65 -9.70 -6.42
N CYS A 67 -9.38 -8.76 -7.30
CA CYS A 67 -8.86 -7.45 -6.93
C CYS A 67 -9.68 -6.34 -7.57
N VAL A 68 -9.48 -5.12 -7.13
CA VAL A 68 -10.09 -3.93 -7.69
C VAL A 68 -9.03 -2.87 -7.96
N LYS A 69 -9.19 -2.13 -9.05
CA LYS A 69 -8.37 -0.93 -9.29
C LYS A 69 -9.06 0.24 -8.61
N VAL A 70 -8.32 0.95 -7.80
CA VAL A 70 -8.81 2.07 -6.99
C VAL A 70 -7.98 3.30 -7.31
N GLN A 71 -8.64 4.42 -7.57
CA GLN A 71 -8.00 5.73 -7.66
C GLN A 71 -8.15 6.45 -6.32
N LEU A 72 -7.03 6.76 -5.67
CA LEU A 72 -7.03 7.43 -4.38
C LEU A 72 -7.51 8.88 -4.53
N ILE A 73 -8.38 9.32 -3.64
CA ILE A 73 -8.91 10.68 -3.61
C ILE A 73 -7.81 11.67 -3.24
N LYS A 74 -6.95 11.27 -2.30
CA LYS A 74 -5.91 12.11 -1.71
C LYS A 74 -4.91 12.66 -2.73
N ASN A 75 -4.47 11.84 -3.67
CA ASN A 75 -3.40 12.21 -4.60
C ASN A 75 -3.65 11.78 -6.05
N GLY A 76 -4.79 11.19 -6.34
CA GLY A 76 -5.16 10.74 -7.68
C GLY A 76 -4.41 9.52 -8.21
N ARG A 77 -3.56 8.88 -7.40
CA ARG A 77 -2.81 7.69 -7.82
C ARG A 77 -3.72 6.47 -7.91
N GLN A 78 -3.48 5.63 -8.91
CA GLN A 78 -4.19 4.38 -9.08
C GLN A 78 -3.41 3.25 -8.42
N ILE A 79 -4.11 2.43 -7.64
CA ILE A 79 -3.55 1.23 -7.01
C ILE A 79 -4.45 0.03 -7.27
N THR A 80 -3.89 -1.16 -7.15
CA THR A 80 -4.65 -2.40 -7.15
C THR A 80 -4.76 -2.92 -5.73
N ALA A 81 -5.99 -3.17 -5.27
CA ALA A 81 -6.27 -3.64 -3.93
C ALA A 81 -6.99 -4.99 -3.97
N PHE A 82 -6.56 -5.90 -3.11
CA PHE A 82 -7.19 -7.22 -2.97
C PHE A 82 -8.51 -7.10 -2.20
N ALA A 83 -9.53 -7.86 -2.65
CA ALA A 83 -10.81 -7.96 -1.93
C ALA A 83 -10.77 -9.21 -1.05
N PRO A 84 -10.48 -9.08 0.27
CA PRO A 84 -10.32 -10.23 1.15
C PRO A 84 -11.66 -10.86 1.51
N GLY A 85 -11.65 -12.16 1.65
CA GLY A 85 -12.83 -12.92 2.07
C GLY A 85 -13.54 -13.61 0.92
N ASN A 86 -14.41 -14.55 1.29
CA ASN A 86 -15.16 -15.35 0.34
C ASN A 86 -16.30 -14.51 -0.27
N ASN A 87 -16.35 -14.42 -1.60
CA ASN A 87 -17.33 -13.61 -2.35
C ASN A 87 -17.29 -12.10 -2.05
N ALA A 88 -16.18 -11.60 -1.49
CA ALA A 88 -16.05 -10.19 -1.15
C ALA A 88 -16.20 -9.28 -2.37
N ILE A 89 -15.74 -9.72 -3.52
CA ILE A 89 -15.81 -8.92 -4.75
C ILE A 89 -17.25 -8.61 -5.18
N SER A 90 -18.22 -9.45 -4.80
CA SER A 90 -19.62 -9.22 -5.13
C SER A 90 -20.23 -8.02 -4.40
N PHE A 91 -19.62 -7.59 -3.29
CA PHE A 91 -20.06 -6.41 -2.52
C PHE A 91 -19.45 -5.12 -3.02
N ILE A 92 -18.48 -5.20 -3.94
CA ILE A 92 -17.78 -4.03 -4.46
C ILE A 92 -18.23 -3.80 -5.90
N ASP A 93 -18.75 -2.62 -6.18
CA ASP A 93 -19.15 -2.22 -7.52
C ASP A 93 -18.29 -1.07 -8.04
N GLU A 94 -18.32 -0.82 -9.34
CA GLU A 94 -17.63 0.34 -9.92
C GLU A 94 -18.18 1.64 -9.32
N HIS A 95 -17.29 2.60 -9.12
CA HIS A 95 -17.57 3.92 -8.55
C HIS A 95 -17.95 3.92 -7.06
N ASP A 96 -17.85 2.79 -6.37
CA ASP A 96 -18.01 2.77 -4.91
C ASP A 96 -16.81 3.42 -4.23
N GLU A 97 -17.05 4.14 -3.14
CA GLU A 97 -15.99 4.67 -2.28
C GLU A 97 -15.50 3.56 -1.36
N VAL A 98 -14.20 3.27 -1.42
CA VAL A 98 -13.59 2.23 -0.61
C VAL A 98 -12.46 2.81 0.24
N MET A 99 -12.17 2.15 1.36
CA MET A 99 -10.99 2.43 2.16
C MET A 99 -10.01 1.28 2.01
N VAL A 100 -8.76 1.60 1.70
CA VAL A 100 -7.70 0.63 1.46
C VAL A 100 -6.59 0.79 2.50
N GLU A 101 -5.91 -0.31 2.80
CA GLU A 101 -4.74 -0.34 3.65
C GLU A 101 -3.68 -1.27 3.08
N GLY A 102 -2.47 -1.28 3.66
CA GLY A 102 -1.43 -2.22 3.27
C GLY A 102 -1.86 -3.66 3.58
N ILE A 103 -1.55 -4.58 2.68
CA ILE A 103 -1.95 -6.00 2.81
C ILE A 103 -1.16 -6.77 3.86
N GLY A 104 -0.05 -6.19 4.35
CA GLY A 104 0.76 -6.83 5.38
C GLY A 104 1.77 -7.85 4.84
N GLY A 105 2.16 -7.72 3.60
CA GLY A 105 3.20 -8.55 3.00
C GLY A 105 4.59 -8.22 3.55
N ARG A 106 5.53 -9.12 3.30
CA ARG A 106 6.91 -8.99 3.77
C ARG A 106 7.54 -7.69 3.26
N MET A 107 8.09 -6.90 4.18
CA MET A 107 8.71 -5.59 3.91
C MET A 107 7.78 -4.60 3.19
N GLY A 108 6.47 -4.70 3.45
CA GLY A 108 5.47 -3.85 2.81
C GLY A 108 5.15 -4.21 1.37
N ARG A 109 5.63 -5.37 0.90
CA ARG A 109 5.38 -5.87 -0.45
C ARG A 109 4.10 -6.70 -0.52
N SER A 110 3.88 -7.36 -1.65
CA SER A 110 2.71 -8.22 -1.84
C SER A 110 2.67 -9.39 -0.86
N TYR A 111 1.47 -9.85 -0.55
CA TYR A 111 1.23 -10.93 0.41
C TYR A 111 1.04 -12.26 -0.32
N GLY A 112 1.73 -13.30 0.16
CA GLY A 112 1.55 -14.67 -0.32
C GLY A 112 1.75 -14.84 -1.83
N ASP A 113 0.80 -15.45 -2.48
CA ASP A 113 0.84 -15.78 -3.92
C ASP A 113 0.22 -14.71 -4.83
N ILE A 114 -0.18 -13.56 -4.29
CA ILE A 114 -0.77 -12.46 -5.06
C ILE A 114 0.36 -11.59 -5.63
N PRO A 115 0.62 -11.61 -6.95
CA PRO A 115 1.75 -10.86 -7.50
C PRO A 115 1.46 -9.36 -7.59
N GLY A 116 2.37 -8.55 -7.06
CA GLY A 116 2.33 -7.08 -7.23
C GLY A 116 1.23 -6.33 -6.50
N VAL A 117 0.38 -6.99 -5.73
CA VAL A 117 -0.70 -6.36 -4.97
C VAL A 117 -0.26 -6.11 -3.54
N ARG A 118 -0.14 -4.84 -3.16
CA ARG A 118 0.36 -4.41 -1.84
C ARG A 118 -0.73 -3.87 -0.92
N PHE A 119 -1.96 -3.80 -1.38
CA PHE A 119 -3.09 -3.19 -0.67
C PHE A 119 -4.29 -4.11 -0.62
N LYS A 120 -5.18 -3.88 0.31
CA LYS A 120 -6.45 -4.59 0.42
C LYS A 120 -7.59 -3.62 0.77
N VAL A 121 -8.79 -3.97 0.38
CA VAL A 121 -9.99 -3.20 0.71
C VAL A 121 -10.50 -3.60 2.09
N ILE A 122 -10.77 -2.63 2.95
CA ILE A 122 -11.29 -2.87 4.30
C ILE A 122 -12.72 -2.38 4.49
N LYS A 123 -13.10 -1.30 3.82
CA LYS A 123 -14.45 -0.73 3.89
C LYS A 123 -14.99 -0.41 2.51
N VAL A 124 -16.29 -0.54 2.35
CA VAL A 124 -17.03 -0.14 1.14
C VAL A 124 -18.16 0.78 1.58
N ASN A 125 -18.22 2.00 1.04
CA ASN A 125 -19.20 3.03 1.41
C ASN A 125 -19.33 3.23 2.93
N ASP A 126 -18.15 3.29 3.60
CA ASP A 126 -18.00 3.48 5.06
C ASP A 126 -18.45 2.30 5.94
N VAL A 127 -18.72 1.15 5.35
CA VAL A 127 -19.09 -0.06 6.09
C VAL A 127 -18.02 -1.14 5.90
N SER A 128 -17.67 -1.83 6.99
CA SER A 128 -16.66 -2.88 6.96
C SER A 128 -17.03 -3.99 5.98
N LEU A 129 -16.14 -4.29 5.04
CA LEU A 129 -16.32 -5.39 4.09
C LEU A 129 -16.45 -6.74 4.80
N ASN A 130 -15.69 -6.96 5.86
CA ASN A 130 -15.72 -8.19 6.64
C ASN A 130 -17.11 -8.42 7.28
N GLU A 131 -17.73 -7.38 7.79
CA GLU A 131 -19.08 -7.47 8.37
C GLU A 131 -20.14 -7.72 7.30
N MET A 132 -19.99 -7.18 6.11
CA MET A 132 -20.87 -7.47 4.98
C MET A 132 -20.77 -8.93 4.53
N ILE A 133 -19.57 -9.49 4.49
CA ILE A 133 -19.32 -10.89 4.14
C ILE A 133 -19.97 -11.83 5.15
N LYS A 134 -19.92 -11.49 6.44
CA LYS A 134 -20.53 -12.25 7.52
C LYS A 134 -22.05 -12.11 7.57
N GLY A 135 -22.62 -11.22 6.79
CA GLY A 135 -24.06 -10.98 6.74
C GLY A 135 -24.63 -10.16 7.88
N LYS A 136 -23.76 -9.52 8.68
CA LYS A 136 -24.19 -8.69 9.84
C LYS A 136 -24.73 -7.33 9.43
N ILE A 137 -24.22 -6.77 8.35
CA ILE A 137 -24.55 -5.43 7.86
C ILE A 137 -24.78 -5.51 6.35
N GLU A 138 -25.82 -4.89 5.85
CA GLU A 138 -26.08 -4.79 4.42
C GLU A 138 -25.23 -3.67 3.79
N LYS A 139 -24.95 -3.79 2.50
CA LYS A 139 -24.21 -2.79 1.76
C LYS A 139 -24.99 -1.48 1.71
N PRO A 140 -24.43 -0.36 2.19
CA PRO A 140 -25.11 0.94 2.09
C PRO A 140 -25.10 1.47 0.66
N MET A 141 -26.03 2.36 0.35
CA MET A 141 -26.07 3.05 -0.94
C MET A 141 -24.89 4.03 -1.05
N ARG A 142 -24.44 4.27 -2.27
CA ARG A 142 -23.41 5.29 -2.55
C ARG A 142 -23.88 6.67 -2.12
N ARG A 143 -22.96 7.42 -1.58
CA ARG A 143 -23.19 8.82 -1.26
C ARG A 143 -22.90 9.71 -2.46
#